data_f0fb396d08f7dce9dcb0dc0c237b745a
#
_entry.id   f0fb396d08f7dce9dcb0dc0c237b745a
#
_cell.length_a   1.000
_cell.length_b   1.000
_cell.length_c   1.000
_cell.angle_alpha   90.00
_cell.angle_beta   90.00
_cell.angle_gamma   90.00
#
_symmetry.space_group_name_H-M   'P 1'
#
loop_
_entity.id
_entity.type
_entity.pdbx_description
1 polymer ?
#
loop_
_entity_poly.entity_id
_entity_poly.type
_entity_poly.pdbx_seq_one_letter_code
_entity_poly.pdbx_strand_id
1 'polypeptide(L)'
;MIAETIASLPLGVYEATDKGNVKATDHPLYRLLHDEPNPEMTSFVWRETMLSHLLLWGNAYCQIVRNGRNQIVQLYPLLPEYMEVDRDSSGTLAYTYTTSSGARVTLHPDEVLHIPGLGFDGIMGYSPIALERNAIGLGLAAEEYGSKFFSNGARPSGILTHPNTVKDPKRLRDSWNSAYGGTANSGRVCILEEGMHFETITMPNNEAQFLETRKFQVSEICRIYRVPPHLIGDLEHATFSNIEHQSISFAVHTIRPWLVRIEQAINRALFQEKEKGRFYVQFNIDGLMRGDYKSRIEGYAIGRQNGWLSANDIRELENLNPIPDDEGGNVYMVNGNMVPITYPLISQRMNELTLQLQEKELDIMEQEQELLKSLDPGPRPEPEEPEKPEEP
;
A
#
# COMPACT_ATOMS: atom_id res chain seq x y z
N MET A 1 -5.30 9.84 5.82
CA MET A 1 -5.61 8.51 5.25
C MET A 1 -4.61 8.08 4.17
N ILE A 2 -4.62 8.58 2.90
CA ILE A 2 -3.70 8.10 1.84
C ILE A 2 -2.23 8.25 2.24
N ALA A 3 -1.82 9.43 2.71
CA ALA A 3 -0.43 9.70 3.10
C ALA A 3 0.04 8.78 4.24
N GLU A 4 -0.75 8.64 5.29
CA GLU A 4 -0.47 7.74 6.43
C GLU A 4 -0.43 6.27 6.02
N THR A 5 -1.39 5.84 5.17
CA THR A 5 -1.42 4.47 4.67
C THR A 5 -0.13 4.13 3.92
N ILE A 6 0.31 4.99 2.99
CA ILE A 6 1.55 4.77 2.23
C ILE A 6 2.78 4.92 3.12
N ALA A 7 2.81 5.89 4.03
CA ALA A 7 3.91 6.09 4.96
C ALA A 7 4.11 4.88 5.89
N SER A 8 3.06 4.16 6.22
CA SER A 8 3.11 2.94 7.05
C SER A 8 3.63 1.70 6.31
N LEU A 9 3.60 1.69 4.96
CA LEU A 9 4.09 0.55 4.20
C LEU A 9 5.62 0.44 4.27
N PRO A 10 6.18 -0.76 4.45
CA PRO A 10 7.61 -0.97 4.40
C PRO A 10 8.17 -0.59 3.02
N LEU A 11 9.18 0.26 2.99
CA LEU A 11 9.93 0.63 1.79
C LEU A 11 11.32 0.02 1.88
N GLY A 12 11.67 -0.85 0.94
CA GLY A 12 12.96 -1.53 0.92
C GLY A 12 13.77 -1.26 -0.34
N VAL A 13 15.09 -1.41 -0.22
CA VAL A 13 16.00 -1.46 -1.35
C VAL A 13 16.26 -2.92 -1.67
N TYR A 14 16.16 -3.29 -2.94
CA TYR A 14 16.33 -4.65 -3.42
C TYR A 14 17.40 -4.73 -4.49
N GLU A 15 18.10 -5.85 -4.54
CA GLU A 15 19.03 -6.21 -5.60
C GLU A 15 18.39 -7.31 -6.46
N ALA A 16 18.33 -7.07 -7.77
CA ALA A 16 17.93 -8.07 -8.75
C ALA A 16 19.10 -9.03 -9.01
N THR A 17 18.90 -10.31 -8.70
CA THR A 17 19.88 -11.38 -8.92
C THR A 17 19.32 -12.44 -9.85
N ASP A 18 20.17 -13.29 -10.41
CA ASP A 18 19.73 -14.42 -11.26
C ASP A 18 18.83 -15.44 -10.52
N LYS A 19 18.85 -15.42 -9.18
CA LYS A 19 18.05 -16.31 -8.32
C LYS A 19 16.80 -15.65 -7.75
N GLY A 20 16.53 -14.40 -8.11
CA GLY A 20 15.40 -13.62 -7.59
C GLY A 20 15.86 -12.30 -6.96
N ASN A 21 14.94 -11.63 -6.29
CA ASN A 21 15.18 -10.32 -5.67
C ASN A 21 15.60 -10.51 -4.21
N VAL A 22 16.71 -9.91 -3.82
CA VAL A 22 17.26 -9.96 -2.47
C VAL A 22 17.21 -8.57 -1.84
N LYS A 23 16.83 -8.49 -0.57
CA LYS A 23 16.81 -7.23 0.18
C LYS A 23 18.23 -6.74 0.41
N ALA A 24 18.55 -5.56 -0.11
CA ALA A 24 19.90 -4.96 -0.04
C ALA A 24 20.03 -4.06 1.20
N THR A 25 20.13 -4.64 2.38
CA THR A 25 20.23 -3.91 3.65
C THR A 25 21.52 -3.15 3.81
N ASP A 26 22.60 -3.60 3.15
CA ASP A 26 23.92 -2.96 3.19
C ASP A 26 24.04 -1.77 2.23
N HIS A 27 23.04 -1.55 1.37
CA HIS A 27 23.05 -0.43 0.45
C HIS A 27 22.87 0.90 1.20
N PRO A 28 23.66 1.96 0.91
CA PRO A 28 23.58 3.23 1.64
C PRO A 28 22.18 3.87 1.66
N LEU A 29 21.41 3.73 0.59
CA LEU A 29 20.04 4.23 0.50
C LEU A 29 19.06 3.44 1.39
N TYR A 30 19.38 2.21 1.81
CA TYR A 30 18.50 1.44 2.67
C TYR A 30 18.21 2.19 3.97
N ARG A 31 19.25 2.62 4.69
CA ARG A 31 19.08 3.38 5.94
C ARG A 31 18.30 4.67 5.73
N LEU A 32 18.61 5.43 4.67
CA LEU A 32 17.95 6.71 4.38
C LEU A 32 16.45 6.54 4.09
N LEU A 33 16.06 5.49 3.37
CA LEU A 33 14.67 5.29 2.97
C LEU A 33 13.86 4.49 4.01
N HIS A 34 14.52 3.62 4.78
CA HIS A 34 13.88 2.75 5.74
C HIS A 34 13.83 3.35 7.15
N ASP A 35 14.93 3.97 7.62
CA ASP A 35 15.05 4.45 8.99
C ASP A 35 14.95 5.97 9.09
N GLU A 36 15.98 6.68 8.64
CA GLU A 36 16.18 8.11 8.86
C GLU A 36 16.69 8.81 7.59
N PRO A 37 15.82 9.52 6.85
CA PRO A 37 16.23 10.28 5.66
C PRO A 37 17.10 11.51 6.00
N ASN A 38 16.94 12.06 7.20
CA ASN A 38 17.71 13.17 7.75
C ASN A 38 17.61 13.18 9.29
N PRO A 39 18.43 13.98 10.02
CA PRO A 39 18.42 13.99 11.48
C PRO A 39 17.14 14.53 12.14
N GLU A 40 16.23 15.15 11.38
CA GLU A 40 15.02 15.80 11.88
C GLU A 40 13.77 14.94 11.72
N MET A 41 13.81 13.92 10.84
CA MET A 41 12.63 13.16 10.44
C MET A 41 12.89 11.66 10.41
N THR A 42 11.93 10.89 10.91
CA THR A 42 11.86 9.46 10.64
C THR A 42 11.43 9.22 9.19
N SER A 43 11.71 8.04 8.67
CA SER A 43 11.28 7.62 7.32
C SER A 43 9.74 7.70 7.15
N PHE A 44 8.97 7.41 8.20
CA PHE A 44 7.52 7.55 8.18
C PHE A 44 7.10 9.02 7.96
N VAL A 45 7.62 9.95 8.80
CA VAL A 45 7.27 11.38 8.72
C VAL A 45 7.70 11.97 7.38
N TRP A 46 8.87 11.60 6.88
CA TRP A 46 9.34 12.05 5.58
C TRP A 46 8.40 11.61 4.44
N ARG A 47 8.00 10.33 4.41
CA ARG A 47 7.06 9.80 3.41
C ARG A 47 5.70 10.46 3.50
N GLU A 48 5.17 10.62 4.71
CA GLU A 48 3.91 11.30 4.95
C GLU A 48 3.94 12.75 4.46
N THR A 49 5.02 13.48 4.75
CA THR A 49 5.23 14.87 4.27
C THR A 49 5.29 14.93 2.76
N MET A 50 6.10 14.09 2.11
CA MET A 50 6.22 14.04 0.65
C MET A 50 4.87 13.74 -0.02
N LEU A 51 4.10 12.81 0.55
CA LEU A 51 2.77 12.47 0.04
C LEU A 51 1.75 13.58 0.29
N SER A 52 1.81 14.25 1.43
CA SER A 52 0.96 15.40 1.71
C SER A 52 1.20 16.52 0.70
N HIS A 53 2.48 16.82 0.39
CA HIS A 53 2.82 17.76 -0.68
C HIS A 53 2.26 17.33 -2.03
N LEU A 54 2.42 16.07 -2.40
CA LEU A 54 1.94 15.52 -3.66
C LEU A 54 0.41 15.58 -3.78
N LEU A 55 -0.31 15.24 -2.72
CA LEU A 55 -1.77 15.21 -2.69
C LEU A 55 -2.39 16.63 -2.64
N LEU A 56 -1.72 17.60 -2.04
CA LEU A 56 -2.25 18.96 -1.90
C LEU A 56 -1.82 19.86 -3.07
N TRP A 57 -0.54 19.84 -3.43
CA TRP A 57 0.03 20.71 -4.49
C TRP A 57 0.24 20.02 -5.82
N GLY A 58 0.06 18.69 -5.88
CA GLY A 58 0.28 17.92 -7.10
C GLY A 58 1.75 17.64 -7.41
N ASN A 59 2.67 18.14 -6.61
CA ASN A 59 4.12 17.92 -6.76
C ASN A 59 4.74 17.76 -5.38
N ALA A 60 5.73 16.89 -5.27
CA ALA A 60 6.56 16.77 -4.09
C ALA A 60 8.03 16.92 -4.48
N TYR A 61 8.76 17.73 -3.73
CA TYR A 61 10.17 18.02 -3.95
C TYR A 61 10.97 17.66 -2.72
N CYS A 62 12.14 17.07 -2.94
CA CYS A 62 13.06 16.76 -1.87
C CYS A 62 14.49 17.10 -2.30
N GLN A 63 15.20 17.87 -1.49
CA GLN A 63 16.60 18.15 -1.72
C GLN A 63 17.44 16.92 -1.42
N ILE A 64 18.33 16.57 -2.36
CA ILE A 64 19.29 15.48 -2.25
C ILE A 64 20.63 16.07 -1.80
N VAL A 65 21.02 15.81 -0.55
CA VAL A 65 22.29 16.27 -0.01
C VAL A 65 23.35 15.19 -0.22
N ARG A 66 24.48 15.56 -0.80
CA ARG A 66 25.60 14.66 -1.09
C ARG A 66 26.86 15.06 -0.32
N ASN A 67 27.65 14.08 0.06
CA ASN A 67 28.97 14.31 0.64
C ASN A 67 30.04 14.56 -0.44
N GLY A 68 31.28 14.87 -0.03
CA GLY A 68 32.39 15.11 -0.94
C GLY A 68 32.80 13.91 -1.83
N ARG A 69 32.22 12.71 -1.57
CA ARG A 69 32.38 11.50 -2.40
C ARG A 69 31.18 11.25 -3.32
N ASN A 70 30.31 12.24 -3.47
CA ASN A 70 29.07 12.17 -4.25
C ASN A 70 28.06 11.12 -3.77
N GLN A 71 28.14 10.69 -2.50
CA GLN A 71 27.18 9.77 -1.89
C GLN A 71 26.03 10.57 -1.28
N ILE A 72 24.81 10.10 -1.45
CA ILE A 72 23.62 10.70 -0.83
C ILE A 72 23.67 10.43 0.68
N VAL A 73 23.58 11.49 1.47
CA VAL A 73 23.68 11.42 2.93
C VAL A 73 22.42 11.91 3.63
N GLN A 74 21.62 12.77 2.99
CA GLN A 74 20.38 13.29 3.57
C GLN A 74 19.37 13.64 2.48
N LEU A 75 18.08 13.61 2.86
CA LEU A 75 16.92 13.92 2.02
C LEU A 75 16.02 14.89 2.79
N TYR A 76 15.88 16.15 2.32
CA TYR A 76 15.04 17.17 2.94
C TYR A 76 13.85 17.55 2.07
N PRO A 77 12.59 17.38 2.53
CA PRO A 77 11.43 17.85 1.81
C PRO A 77 11.47 19.38 1.63
N LEU A 78 11.14 19.84 0.42
CA LEU A 78 11.01 21.25 0.08
C LEU A 78 9.54 21.59 -0.13
N LEU A 79 9.08 22.72 0.44
CA LEU A 79 7.70 23.15 0.32
C LEU A 79 7.36 23.50 -1.13
N PRO A 80 6.33 22.88 -1.74
CA PRO A 80 6.01 23.09 -3.15
C PRO A 80 5.60 24.52 -3.50
N GLU A 81 5.01 25.26 -2.54
CA GLU A 81 4.58 26.64 -2.76
C GLU A 81 5.75 27.62 -2.99
N TYR A 82 6.96 27.25 -2.56
CA TYR A 82 8.19 28.03 -2.76
C TYR A 82 9.07 27.51 -3.88
N MET A 83 8.60 26.49 -4.63
CA MET A 83 9.34 25.89 -5.72
C MET A 83 8.82 26.34 -7.08
N GLU A 84 9.69 26.93 -7.88
CA GLU A 84 9.45 27.22 -9.30
C GLU A 84 10.26 26.24 -10.15
N VAL A 85 9.62 25.62 -11.12
CA VAL A 85 10.29 24.70 -12.06
C VAL A 85 10.18 25.27 -13.47
N ASP A 86 11.32 25.51 -14.09
CA ASP A 86 11.40 26.04 -15.44
C ASP A 86 12.59 25.41 -16.18
N ARG A 87 12.81 25.80 -17.42
CA ARG A 87 14.00 25.43 -18.19
C ARG A 87 14.97 26.60 -18.26
N ASP A 88 16.24 26.30 -18.04
CA ASP A 88 17.29 27.29 -18.26
C ASP A 88 17.53 27.59 -19.75
N SER A 89 18.45 28.48 -20.05
CA SER A 89 18.81 28.86 -21.43
C SER A 89 19.36 27.71 -22.28
N SER A 90 19.79 26.61 -21.65
CA SER A 90 20.23 25.38 -22.34
C SER A 90 19.10 24.39 -22.60
N GLY A 91 17.89 24.66 -22.09
CA GLY A 91 16.74 23.76 -22.14
C GLY A 91 16.74 22.71 -21.02
N THR A 92 17.70 22.76 -20.09
CA THR A 92 17.75 21.87 -18.93
C THR A 92 16.77 22.34 -17.86
N LEU A 93 16.10 21.39 -17.16
CA LEU A 93 15.23 21.72 -16.04
C LEU A 93 16.02 22.40 -14.93
N ALA A 94 15.48 23.48 -14.39
CA ALA A 94 16.02 24.22 -13.25
C ALA A 94 14.94 24.34 -12.15
N TYR A 95 15.33 24.09 -10.93
CA TYR A 95 14.46 24.16 -9.75
C TYR A 95 14.87 25.37 -8.91
N THR A 96 14.05 26.41 -8.88
CA THR A 96 14.34 27.61 -8.10
C THR A 96 13.49 27.61 -6.82
N TYR A 97 14.18 27.44 -5.69
CA TYR A 97 13.54 27.44 -4.37
C TYR A 97 13.74 28.77 -3.66
N THR A 98 12.64 29.34 -3.16
CA THR A 98 12.67 30.57 -2.36
C THR A 98 12.72 30.17 -0.87
N THR A 99 13.82 30.51 -0.20
CA THR A 99 14.01 30.20 1.22
C THR A 99 13.14 31.08 2.11
N SER A 100 12.99 30.73 3.39
CA SER A 100 12.27 31.54 4.39
C SER A 100 12.84 32.94 4.58
N SER A 101 14.13 33.15 4.25
CA SER A 101 14.78 34.48 4.23
C SER A 101 14.49 35.29 2.98
N GLY A 102 13.77 34.74 2.00
CA GLY A 102 13.50 35.36 0.70
C GLY A 102 14.62 35.20 -0.32
N ALA A 103 15.69 34.49 -0.01
CA ALA A 103 16.75 34.18 -0.96
C ALA A 103 16.30 33.11 -1.98
N ARG A 104 16.61 33.35 -3.27
CA ARG A 104 16.32 32.39 -4.34
C ARG A 104 17.56 31.52 -4.59
N VAL A 105 17.40 30.23 -4.50
CA VAL A 105 18.44 29.23 -4.74
C VAL A 105 18.01 28.36 -5.91
N THR A 106 18.83 28.29 -6.95
CA THR A 106 18.60 27.39 -8.09
C THR A 106 19.33 26.10 -7.86
N LEU A 107 18.58 25.01 -7.86
CA LEU A 107 19.07 23.64 -7.70
C LEU A 107 19.11 22.94 -9.06
N HIS A 108 20.15 22.15 -9.27
CA HIS A 108 20.28 21.32 -10.47
C HIS A 108 19.34 20.09 -10.37
N PRO A 109 18.88 19.48 -11.48
CA PRO A 109 18.05 18.29 -11.47
C PRO A 109 18.59 17.12 -10.63
N ASP A 110 19.91 16.98 -10.53
CA ASP A 110 20.53 15.92 -9.70
C ASP A 110 20.47 16.19 -8.19
N GLU A 111 20.10 17.41 -7.80
CA GLU A 111 19.99 17.82 -6.41
C GLU A 111 18.55 17.77 -5.90
N VAL A 112 17.59 17.41 -6.77
CA VAL A 112 16.16 17.40 -6.43
C VAL A 112 15.52 16.08 -6.82
N LEU A 113 14.95 15.38 -5.84
CA LEU A 113 13.98 14.34 -6.09
C LEU A 113 12.62 15.02 -6.31
N HIS A 114 12.17 15.05 -7.56
CA HIS A 114 10.85 15.56 -7.93
C HIS A 114 9.91 14.41 -8.24
N ILE A 115 8.75 14.38 -7.55
CA ILE A 115 7.67 13.42 -7.75
C ILE A 115 6.45 14.21 -8.25
N PRO A 116 6.18 14.24 -9.57
CA PRO A 116 5.01 14.91 -10.11
C PRO A 116 3.75 14.05 -9.97
N GLY A 117 2.62 14.67 -9.70
CA GLY A 117 1.29 14.06 -9.75
C GLY A 117 0.77 13.90 -11.17
N LEU A 118 -0.56 13.87 -11.32
CA LEU A 118 -1.20 13.96 -12.63
C LEU A 118 -0.92 15.35 -13.23
N GLY A 119 -0.34 15.39 -14.40
CA GLY A 119 0.01 16.62 -15.11
C GLY A 119 -0.22 16.48 -16.60
N PHE A 120 -0.13 17.59 -17.32
CA PHE A 120 -0.32 17.63 -18.76
C PHE A 120 1.00 17.40 -19.52
N ASP A 121 2.10 17.97 -19.05
CA ASP A 121 3.40 17.98 -19.72
C ASP A 121 4.35 16.86 -19.26
N GLY A 122 3.93 16.05 -18.28
CA GLY A 122 4.75 15.01 -17.67
C GLY A 122 5.86 15.52 -16.75
N ILE A 123 5.95 16.84 -16.51
CA ILE A 123 6.93 17.50 -15.63
C ILE A 123 6.24 18.00 -14.38
N MET A 124 5.19 18.82 -14.56
CA MET A 124 4.45 19.42 -13.46
C MET A 124 3.12 18.71 -13.23
N GLY A 125 2.86 18.32 -11.99
CA GLY A 125 1.56 17.82 -11.56
C GLY A 125 0.59 18.95 -11.23
N TYR A 126 -0.69 18.76 -11.54
CA TYR A 126 -1.75 19.65 -11.11
C TYR A 126 -2.08 19.45 -9.66
N SER A 127 -2.35 20.56 -8.94
CA SER A 127 -2.94 20.48 -7.61
C SER A 127 -4.36 19.92 -7.69
N PRO A 128 -4.68 18.80 -7.02
CA PRO A 128 -6.05 18.29 -6.96
C PRO A 128 -7.03 19.31 -6.39
N ILE A 129 -6.58 20.09 -5.39
CA ILE A 129 -7.38 21.16 -4.78
C ILE A 129 -7.70 22.26 -5.82
N ALA A 130 -6.72 22.67 -6.61
CA ALA A 130 -6.94 23.69 -7.64
C ALA A 130 -7.86 23.20 -8.76
N LEU A 131 -7.77 21.94 -9.15
CA LEU A 131 -8.66 21.34 -10.16
C LEU A 131 -10.10 21.27 -9.65
N GLU A 132 -10.30 20.89 -8.40
CA GLU A 132 -11.61 20.65 -7.80
C GLU A 132 -12.09 21.83 -6.91
N ARG A 133 -11.54 23.02 -7.15
CA ARG A 133 -11.82 24.24 -6.34
C ARG A 133 -13.30 24.56 -6.19
N ASN A 134 -14.11 24.24 -7.20
CA ASN A 134 -15.54 24.55 -7.16
C ASN A 134 -16.29 23.58 -6.24
N ALA A 135 -15.97 22.29 -6.27
CA ALA A 135 -16.54 21.28 -5.38
C ALA A 135 -16.16 21.56 -3.91
N ILE A 136 -14.87 21.85 -3.68
CA ILE A 136 -14.36 22.23 -2.35
C ILE A 136 -15.00 23.53 -1.86
N GLY A 137 -15.07 24.54 -2.74
CA GLY A 137 -15.70 25.83 -2.44
C GLY A 137 -17.18 25.73 -2.08
N LEU A 138 -17.93 24.84 -2.77
CA LEU A 138 -19.32 24.54 -2.44
C LEU A 138 -19.44 23.89 -1.04
N GLY A 139 -18.54 22.96 -0.72
CA GLY A 139 -18.46 22.35 0.63
C GLY A 139 -18.23 23.37 1.73
N LEU A 140 -17.27 24.28 1.54
CA LEU A 140 -16.98 25.37 2.48
C LEU A 140 -18.16 26.34 2.63
N ALA A 141 -18.80 26.72 1.53
CA ALA A 141 -20.00 27.58 1.56
C ALA A 141 -21.17 26.92 2.29
N ALA A 142 -21.39 25.61 2.08
CA ALA A 142 -22.41 24.87 2.80
C ALA A 142 -22.11 24.79 4.31
N GLU A 143 -20.86 24.65 4.69
CA GLU A 143 -20.43 24.63 6.09
C GLU A 143 -20.63 26.02 6.75
N GLU A 144 -20.22 27.09 6.08
CA GLU A 144 -20.42 28.47 6.54
C GLU A 144 -21.90 28.80 6.68
N TYR A 145 -22.73 28.40 5.70
CA TYR A 145 -24.16 28.56 5.78
C TYR A 145 -24.77 27.83 6.99
N GLY A 146 -24.43 26.56 7.18
CA GLY A 146 -24.89 25.77 8.32
C GLY A 146 -24.46 26.38 9.65
N SER A 147 -23.20 26.82 9.76
CA SER A 147 -22.70 27.48 10.95
C SER A 147 -23.47 28.75 11.28
N LYS A 148 -23.71 29.62 10.31
CA LYS A 148 -24.52 30.83 10.48
C LYS A 148 -25.98 30.51 10.81
N PHE A 149 -26.57 29.54 10.17
CA PHE A 149 -27.93 29.10 10.42
C PHE A 149 -28.13 28.65 11.86
N PHE A 150 -27.26 27.75 12.35
CA PHE A 150 -27.34 27.25 13.73
C PHE A 150 -26.94 28.31 14.77
N SER A 151 -25.96 29.13 14.50
CA SER A 151 -25.54 30.20 15.42
C SER A 151 -26.64 31.24 15.63
N ASN A 152 -27.44 31.50 14.62
CA ASN A 152 -28.61 32.39 14.71
C ASN A 152 -29.86 31.72 15.32
N GLY A 153 -29.71 30.52 15.91
CA GLY A 153 -30.78 29.80 16.59
C GLY A 153 -31.72 29.08 15.60
N ALA A 154 -31.24 28.73 14.41
CA ALA A 154 -31.98 28.07 13.34
C ALA A 154 -33.33 28.78 13.00
N ARG A 155 -33.38 30.07 13.21
CA ARG A 155 -34.60 30.86 12.98
C ARG A 155 -34.60 31.33 11.54
N PRO A 156 -35.70 31.05 10.80
CA PRO A 156 -35.87 31.63 9.49
C PRO A 156 -35.98 33.17 9.62
N SER A 157 -35.38 33.85 8.66
CA SER A 157 -35.62 35.29 8.49
C SER A 157 -37.11 35.51 8.36
N GLY A 158 -37.68 36.35 9.16
CA GLY A 158 -39.13 36.64 9.16
C GLY A 158 -39.37 38.14 9.01
N ILE A 159 -40.57 38.48 8.62
CA ILE A 159 -41.08 39.83 8.60
C ILE A 159 -41.91 40.04 9.89
N LEU A 160 -41.54 41.05 10.70
CA LEU A 160 -42.37 41.53 11.77
C LEU A 160 -43.23 42.66 11.24
N THR A 161 -44.53 42.42 11.13
CA THR A 161 -45.50 43.43 10.67
C THR A 161 -46.21 44.08 11.86
N HIS A 162 -46.48 45.37 11.72
CA HIS A 162 -47.22 46.15 12.72
C HIS A 162 -48.36 46.89 12.03
N PRO A 163 -49.60 46.91 12.57
CA PRO A 163 -50.77 47.56 11.92
C PRO A 163 -50.57 49.06 11.75
N ASN A 164 -49.72 49.71 12.57
CA ASN A 164 -49.45 51.13 12.47
C ASN A 164 -48.00 51.40 12.12
N THR A 165 -47.66 52.66 11.77
CA THR A 165 -46.28 53.06 11.48
C THR A 165 -45.37 52.94 12.69
N VAL A 166 -44.30 52.14 12.59
CA VAL A 166 -43.26 52.00 13.62
C VAL A 166 -42.37 53.22 13.62
N LYS A 167 -42.34 53.98 14.72
CA LYS A 167 -41.53 55.22 14.85
C LYS A 167 -40.01 54.95 14.86
N ASP A 168 -39.59 53.84 15.42
CA ASP A 168 -38.18 53.44 15.49
C ASP A 168 -38.00 51.96 15.13
N PRO A 169 -37.90 51.63 13.85
CA PRO A 169 -37.70 50.24 13.40
C PRO A 169 -36.35 49.64 13.85
N LYS A 170 -35.32 50.50 14.07
CA LYS A 170 -34.00 50.07 14.51
C LYS A 170 -34.04 49.56 15.94
N ARG A 171 -34.63 50.33 16.84
CA ARG A 171 -34.81 49.93 18.24
C ARG A 171 -35.60 48.66 18.40
N LEU A 172 -36.67 48.49 17.59
CA LEU A 172 -37.45 47.26 17.60
C LEU A 172 -36.65 46.05 17.15
N ARG A 173 -35.86 46.20 16.08
CA ARG A 173 -34.95 45.14 15.59
C ARG A 173 -33.89 44.77 16.62
N ASP A 174 -33.26 45.78 17.26
CA ASP A 174 -32.20 45.56 18.24
C ASP A 174 -32.77 44.87 19.50
N SER A 175 -33.97 45.26 19.95
CA SER A 175 -34.69 44.62 21.04
C SER A 175 -35.05 43.17 20.67
N TRP A 176 -35.55 42.91 19.46
CA TRP A 176 -35.84 41.60 18.97
C TRP A 176 -34.60 40.68 18.96
N ASN A 177 -33.50 41.18 18.37
CA ASN A 177 -32.26 40.43 18.27
C ASN A 177 -31.68 40.16 19.68
N SER A 178 -31.76 41.07 20.58
CA SER A 178 -31.29 40.89 21.95
C SER A 178 -32.13 39.89 22.75
N ALA A 179 -33.42 39.85 22.54
CA ALA A 179 -34.34 38.93 23.25
C ALA A 179 -34.34 37.51 22.67
N TYR A 180 -34.22 37.38 21.35
CA TYR A 180 -34.45 36.15 20.64
C TYR A 180 -33.31 35.68 19.71
N GLY A 181 -32.29 36.52 19.49
CA GLY A 181 -31.10 36.20 18.70
C GLY A 181 -30.11 35.32 19.47
N GLY A 182 -29.33 34.51 18.72
CA GLY A 182 -28.25 33.65 19.24
C GLY A 182 -28.71 32.32 19.83
N THR A 183 -27.75 31.39 19.95
CA THR A 183 -27.99 29.99 20.41
C THR A 183 -28.51 29.94 21.86
N ALA A 184 -28.10 30.89 22.71
CA ALA A 184 -28.53 30.98 24.12
C ALA A 184 -30.02 31.29 24.29
N ASN A 185 -30.65 31.91 23.29
CA ASN A 185 -32.08 32.29 23.32
C ASN A 185 -32.97 31.38 22.45
N SER A 186 -32.43 30.31 21.95
CA SER A 186 -33.19 29.33 21.12
C SER A 186 -34.32 28.68 21.95
N GLY A 187 -35.50 28.61 21.38
CA GLY A 187 -36.68 28.00 22.01
C GLY A 187 -37.47 28.90 22.94
N ARG A 188 -37.12 30.18 23.12
CA ARG A 188 -37.90 31.12 23.92
C ARG A 188 -39.24 31.45 23.23
N VAL A 189 -40.29 31.53 24.04
CA VAL A 189 -41.61 31.98 23.58
C VAL A 189 -41.55 33.47 23.24
N CYS A 190 -42.04 33.82 22.06
CA CYS A 190 -42.15 35.23 21.61
C CYS A 190 -43.53 35.76 21.95
N ILE A 191 -43.59 36.90 22.61
CA ILE A 191 -44.82 37.63 22.89
C ILE A 191 -44.85 38.85 21.98
N LEU A 192 -45.87 38.94 21.14
CA LEU A 192 -46.10 40.07 20.22
C LEU A 192 -47.24 40.92 20.79
N GLU A 193 -46.96 42.26 20.91
CA GLU A 193 -47.89 43.23 21.45
C GLU A 193 -48.47 44.09 20.32
N GLU A 194 -49.54 44.85 20.60
CA GLU A 194 -50.14 45.86 19.73
C GLU A 194 -50.52 45.36 18.29
N GLY A 195 -50.90 44.09 18.19
CA GLY A 195 -51.32 43.53 16.89
C GLY A 195 -50.21 43.27 15.92
N MET A 196 -48.96 43.16 16.40
CA MET A 196 -47.86 42.69 15.58
C MET A 196 -48.05 41.24 15.12
N HIS A 197 -47.66 40.97 13.90
CA HIS A 197 -47.59 39.60 13.34
C HIS A 197 -46.20 39.31 12.88
N PHE A 198 -45.71 38.12 13.17
CA PHE A 198 -44.45 37.59 12.68
C PHE A 198 -44.75 36.56 11.57
N GLU A 199 -44.40 36.94 10.35
CA GLU A 199 -44.44 36.01 9.22
C GLU A 199 -43.07 35.49 8.93
N THR A 200 -42.94 34.19 8.98
CA THR A 200 -41.68 33.54 8.62
C THR A 200 -41.52 33.54 7.10
N ILE A 201 -40.52 34.23 6.59
CA ILE A 201 -40.12 34.06 5.19
C ILE A 201 -39.38 32.73 5.12
N THR A 202 -40.08 31.65 5.06
CA THR A 202 -39.52 30.35 4.76
C THR A 202 -39.30 30.27 3.26
N MET A 203 -38.07 30.40 2.79
CA MET A 203 -37.68 29.43 1.77
C MET A 203 -37.80 28.07 2.47
N PRO A 204 -38.57 27.11 1.92
CA PRO A 204 -38.64 25.76 2.50
C PRO A 204 -37.29 25.10 2.28
N ASN A 205 -36.34 25.44 3.12
CA ASN A 205 -35.07 24.78 3.19
C ASN A 205 -35.35 23.55 4.04
N ASN A 206 -35.75 22.49 3.36
CA ASN A 206 -35.87 21.21 4.01
C ASN A 206 -34.53 20.93 4.70
N GLU A 207 -34.52 20.87 6.04
CA GLU A 207 -33.37 20.45 6.83
C GLU A 207 -32.79 19.15 6.26
N ALA A 208 -33.66 18.29 5.73
CA ALA A 208 -33.30 17.09 5.00
C ALA A 208 -32.43 17.40 3.75
N GLN A 209 -32.78 18.38 2.93
CA GLN A 209 -31.99 18.74 1.73
C GLN A 209 -30.63 19.31 2.08
N PHE A 210 -30.52 20.05 3.18
CA PHE A 210 -29.23 20.52 3.68
C PHE A 210 -28.35 19.35 4.13
N LEU A 211 -28.89 18.41 4.89
CA LEU A 211 -28.17 17.21 5.31
C LEU A 211 -27.76 16.33 4.12
N GLU A 212 -28.63 16.15 3.13
CA GLU A 212 -28.31 15.46 1.88
C GLU A 212 -27.18 16.13 1.11
N THR A 213 -27.20 17.48 1.02
CA THR A 213 -26.13 18.26 0.41
C THR A 213 -24.81 18.04 1.15
N ARG A 214 -24.80 18.06 2.48
CA ARG A 214 -23.58 17.79 3.27
C ARG A 214 -23.06 16.38 3.03
N LYS A 215 -23.91 15.36 2.99
CA LYS A 215 -23.53 13.97 2.67
C LYS A 215 -22.98 13.86 1.25
N PHE A 216 -23.59 14.52 0.29
CA PHE A 216 -23.10 14.57 -1.08
C PHE A 216 -21.70 15.18 -1.16
N GLN A 217 -21.42 16.27 -0.42
CA GLN A 217 -20.09 16.88 -0.36
C GLN A 217 -19.02 15.92 0.17
N VAL A 218 -19.33 15.15 1.21
CA VAL A 218 -18.41 14.11 1.73
C VAL A 218 -18.08 13.10 0.62
N SER A 219 -19.10 12.61 -0.08
CA SER A 219 -18.91 11.68 -1.21
C SER A 219 -18.12 12.29 -2.36
N GLU A 220 -18.28 13.59 -2.66
CA GLU A 220 -17.49 14.28 -3.68
C GLU A 220 -16.01 14.36 -3.31
N ILE A 221 -15.69 14.79 -2.10
CA ILE A 221 -14.29 14.81 -1.62
C ILE A 221 -13.68 13.41 -1.67
N CYS A 222 -14.44 12.38 -1.28
CA CYS A 222 -14.00 10.99 -1.40
C CYS A 222 -13.66 10.60 -2.85
N ARG A 223 -14.45 11.05 -3.84
CA ARG A 223 -14.20 10.77 -5.27
C ARG A 223 -12.94 11.45 -5.78
N ILE A 224 -12.66 12.70 -5.37
CA ILE A 224 -11.44 13.43 -5.76
C ILE A 224 -10.19 12.61 -5.47
N TYR A 225 -10.12 12.02 -4.27
CA TYR A 225 -8.97 11.23 -3.84
C TYR A 225 -9.16 9.73 -4.00
N ARG A 226 -10.30 9.27 -4.55
CA ARG A 226 -10.65 7.84 -4.69
C ARG A 226 -10.58 7.07 -3.38
N VAL A 227 -10.99 7.71 -2.27
CA VAL A 227 -11.05 7.10 -0.95
C VAL A 227 -12.46 6.54 -0.72
N PRO A 228 -12.64 5.26 -0.43
CA PRO A 228 -13.95 4.71 -0.09
C PRO A 228 -14.54 5.38 1.16
N PRO A 229 -15.82 5.78 1.15
CA PRO A 229 -16.44 6.50 2.28
C PRO A 229 -16.34 5.78 3.63
N HIS A 230 -16.40 4.45 3.65
CA HIS A 230 -16.29 3.68 4.90
C HIS A 230 -14.94 3.91 5.64
N LEU A 231 -13.85 4.21 4.91
CA LEU A 231 -12.53 4.47 5.51
C LEU A 231 -12.46 5.81 6.26
N ILE A 232 -13.40 6.71 6.01
CA ILE A 232 -13.53 7.97 6.74
C ILE A 232 -14.70 7.95 7.75
N GLY A 233 -15.27 6.75 8.02
CA GLY A 233 -16.34 6.56 9.00
C GLY A 233 -17.75 6.75 8.45
N ASP A 234 -17.93 6.95 7.14
CA ASP A 234 -19.26 6.97 6.51
C ASP A 234 -19.68 5.55 6.15
N LEU A 235 -20.58 4.98 6.98
CA LEU A 235 -21.05 3.60 6.85
C LEU A 235 -22.48 3.50 6.30
N GLU A 236 -23.05 4.58 5.80
CA GLU A 236 -24.47 4.63 5.38
C GLU A 236 -24.84 3.56 4.33
N HIS A 237 -23.90 3.21 3.46
CA HIS A 237 -24.09 2.19 2.42
C HIS A 237 -23.14 0.99 2.58
N ALA A 238 -22.55 0.81 3.76
CA ALA A 238 -21.55 -0.22 4.01
C ALA A 238 -22.21 -1.54 4.45
N THR A 239 -21.90 -2.64 3.73
CA THR A 239 -22.15 -4.02 4.15
C THR A 239 -20.82 -4.73 4.32
N PHE A 240 -20.75 -5.80 5.12
CA PHE A 240 -19.48 -6.51 5.36
C PHE A 240 -18.77 -6.96 4.07
N SER A 241 -19.50 -7.54 3.12
CA SER A 241 -18.92 -7.95 1.84
C SER A 241 -18.45 -6.76 0.97
N ASN A 242 -19.16 -5.63 1.04
CA ASN A 242 -18.77 -4.41 0.32
C ASN A 242 -17.51 -3.79 0.90
N ILE A 243 -17.33 -3.79 2.21
CA ILE A 243 -16.16 -3.22 2.89
C ILE A 243 -14.89 -3.94 2.45
N GLU A 244 -14.89 -5.27 2.41
CA GLU A 244 -13.73 -6.06 1.98
C GLU A 244 -13.36 -5.75 0.52
N HIS A 245 -14.33 -5.80 -0.40
CA HIS A 245 -14.10 -5.46 -1.80
C HIS A 245 -13.63 -4.02 -2.00
N GLN A 246 -14.19 -3.07 -1.25
CA GLN A 246 -13.78 -1.66 -1.31
C GLN A 246 -12.38 -1.45 -0.73
N SER A 247 -11.97 -2.20 0.29
CA SER A 247 -10.61 -2.15 0.84
C SER A 247 -9.58 -2.66 -0.17
N ILE A 248 -9.86 -3.76 -0.87
CA ILE A 248 -9.03 -4.27 -1.97
C ILE A 248 -9.00 -3.25 -3.11
N SER A 249 -10.16 -2.70 -3.49
CA SER A 249 -10.25 -1.67 -4.53
C SER A 249 -9.43 -0.43 -4.18
N PHE A 250 -9.44 0.01 -2.92
CA PHE A 250 -8.60 1.12 -2.43
C PHE A 250 -7.11 0.81 -2.58
N ALA A 251 -6.68 -0.39 -2.19
CA ALA A 251 -5.28 -0.80 -2.34
C ALA A 251 -4.85 -0.80 -3.81
N VAL A 252 -5.66 -1.38 -4.71
CA VAL A 252 -5.31 -1.56 -6.13
C VAL A 252 -5.45 -0.25 -6.93
N HIS A 253 -6.53 0.50 -6.73
CA HIS A 253 -6.88 1.63 -7.60
C HIS A 253 -6.48 2.99 -7.03
N THR A 254 -6.26 3.09 -5.71
CA THR A 254 -5.84 4.34 -5.08
C THR A 254 -4.39 4.30 -4.64
N ILE A 255 -4.02 3.32 -3.82
CA ILE A 255 -2.68 3.27 -3.23
C ILE A 255 -1.61 2.87 -4.25
N ARG A 256 -1.79 1.76 -4.96
CA ARG A 256 -0.79 1.22 -5.90
C ARG A 256 -0.30 2.23 -6.95
N PRO A 257 -1.16 3.05 -7.61
CA PRO A 257 -0.68 4.06 -8.56
C PRO A 257 0.28 5.09 -7.95
N TRP A 258 0.06 5.47 -6.69
CA TRP A 258 0.96 6.36 -5.96
C TRP A 258 2.27 5.67 -5.62
N LEU A 259 2.25 4.40 -5.19
CA LEU A 259 3.47 3.62 -4.91
C LEU A 259 4.37 3.54 -6.15
N VAL A 260 3.81 3.12 -7.28
CA VAL A 260 4.56 3.02 -8.54
C VAL A 260 5.19 4.35 -8.95
N ARG A 261 4.45 5.46 -8.80
CA ARG A 261 4.94 6.80 -9.10
C ARG A 261 6.13 7.18 -8.23
N ILE A 262 6.04 6.92 -6.93
CA ILE A 262 7.08 7.22 -5.96
C ILE A 262 8.31 6.33 -6.19
N GLU A 263 8.12 5.03 -6.37
CA GLU A 263 9.18 4.06 -6.67
C GLU A 263 9.98 4.45 -7.92
N GLN A 264 9.27 4.78 -9.00
CA GLN A 264 9.92 5.18 -10.25
C GLN A 264 10.69 6.50 -10.10
N ALA A 265 10.15 7.47 -9.38
CA ALA A 265 10.83 8.74 -9.14
C ALA A 265 12.10 8.55 -8.29
N ILE A 266 12.02 7.75 -7.24
CA ILE A 266 13.17 7.40 -6.39
C ILE A 266 14.20 6.62 -7.21
N ASN A 267 13.81 5.61 -7.96
CA ASN A 267 14.70 4.80 -8.78
C ASN A 267 15.42 5.65 -9.84
N ARG A 268 14.75 6.66 -10.39
CA ARG A 268 15.35 7.58 -11.35
C ARG A 268 16.35 8.52 -10.70
N ALA A 269 16.05 9.11 -9.53
CA ALA A 269 16.77 10.23 -8.95
C ALA A 269 17.89 9.80 -7.98
N LEU A 270 17.72 8.72 -7.22
CA LEU A 270 18.63 8.37 -6.14
C LEU A 270 19.68 7.33 -6.52
N PHE A 271 19.43 6.47 -7.51
CA PHE A 271 20.44 5.50 -7.98
C PHE A 271 21.35 6.09 -9.06
N GLN A 272 22.64 5.78 -8.95
CA GLN A 272 23.61 6.12 -9.98
C GLN A 272 23.38 5.25 -11.23
N GLU A 273 23.82 5.72 -12.42
CA GLU A 273 23.63 4.96 -13.67
C GLU A 273 24.19 3.52 -13.61
N LYS A 274 25.31 3.30 -12.91
CA LYS A 274 25.90 1.96 -12.71
C LYS A 274 25.09 1.03 -11.80
N GLU A 275 24.16 1.59 -11.02
CA GLU A 275 23.32 0.86 -10.05
C GLU A 275 21.94 0.54 -10.63
N LYS A 276 21.51 1.35 -11.62
CA LYS A 276 20.22 1.16 -12.30
C LYS A 276 20.16 -0.19 -12.99
N GLY A 277 19.02 -0.86 -12.83
CA GLY A 277 18.79 -2.22 -13.34
C GLY A 277 19.28 -3.33 -12.42
N ARG A 278 20.25 -3.04 -11.52
CA ARG A 278 20.68 -3.97 -10.49
C ARG A 278 19.97 -3.71 -9.16
N PHE A 279 19.89 -2.44 -8.74
CA PHE A 279 19.19 -2.05 -7.51
C PHE A 279 17.93 -1.27 -7.84
N TYR A 280 16.92 -1.44 -7.01
CA TYR A 280 15.67 -0.71 -7.10
C TYR A 280 14.99 -0.62 -5.73
N VAL A 281 14.06 0.33 -5.62
CA VAL A 281 13.23 0.52 -4.42
C VAL A 281 11.84 0.01 -4.71
N GLN A 282 11.26 -0.68 -3.74
CA GLN A 282 9.89 -1.19 -3.82
C GLN A 282 9.20 -1.13 -2.45
N PHE A 283 7.93 -0.74 -2.47
CA PHE A 283 7.05 -0.87 -1.32
C PHE A 283 6.53 -2.30 -1.19
N ASN A 284 6.45 -2.78 0.04
CA ASN A 284 5.72 -4.01 0.31
C ASN A 284 4.24 -3.68 0.59
N ILE A 285 3.37 -3.97 -0.37
CA ILE A 285 1.93 -3.76 -0.28
C ILE A 285 1.18 -4.94 0.37
N ASP A 286 1.87 -6.08 0.59
CA ASP A 286 1.24 -7.30 1.09
C ASP A 286 0.49 -7.07 2.41
N GLY A 287 1.04 -6.21 3.29
CA GLY A 287 0.40 -5.84 4.55
C GLY A 287 -0.98 -5.19 4.38
N LEU A 288 -1.19 -4.42 3.30
CA LEU A 288 -2.45 -3.76 2.99
C LEU A 288 -3.45 -4.69 2.28
N MET A 289 -2.92 -5.61 1.46
CA MET A 289 -3.71 -6.63 0.74
C MET A 289 -4.09 -7.81 1.64
N ARG A 290 -3.40 -7.96 2.76
CA ARG A 290 -3.68 -8.99 3.75
C ARG A 290 -5.02 -8.66 4.39
N GLY A 291 -6.05 -9.41 3.99
CA GLY A 291 -7.34 -9.46 4.66
C GLY A 291 -7.21 -9.78 6.15
N ASP A 292 -8.29 -10.20 6.78
CA ASP A 292 -8.23 -10.62 8.17
C ASP A 292 -7.15 -11.72 8.39
N TYR A 293 -6.81 -11.94 9.63
CA TYR A 293 -5.83 -12.97 10.04
C TYR A 293 -6.14 -14.35 9.42
N LYS A 294 -7.43 -14.67 9.30
CA LYS A 294 -7.90 -15.95 8.77
C LYS A 294 -7.53 -16.12 7.29
N SER A 295 -7.87 -15.16 6.44
CA SER A 295 -7.55 -15.19 5.00
C SER A 295 -6.05 -15.29 4.75
N ARG A 296 -5.23 -14.62 5.59
CA ARG A 296 -3.77 -14.67 5.52
C ARG A 296 -3.25 -16.07 5.83
N ILE A 297 -3.69 -16.67 6.94
CA ILE A 297 -3.26 -18.02 7.33
C ILE A 297 -3.72 -19.08 6.32
N GLU A 298 -4.93 -18.93 5.77
CA GLU A 298 -5.42 -19.80 4.69
C GLU A 298 -4.53 -19.66 3.44
N GLY A 299 -4.12 -18.45 3.07
CA GLY A 299 -3.17 -18.20 1.98
C GLY A 299 -1.81 -18.87 2.22
N TYR A 300 -1.26 -18.80 3.43
CA TYR A 300 -0.01 -19.50 3.80
C TYR A 300 -0.16 -21.02 3.73
N ALA A 301 -1.28 -21.55 4.21
CA ALA A 301 -1.56 -23.00 4.13
C ALA A 301 -1.59 -23.49 2.68
N ILE A 302 -2.24 -22.71 1.79
CA ILE A 302 -2.28 -23.00 0.35
C ILE A 302 -0.87 -22.91 -0.26
N GLY A 303 -0.11 -21.87 0.06
CA GLY A 303 1.25 -21.67 -0.43
C GLY A 303 2.19 -22.81 -0.03
N ARG A 304 2.08 -23.27 1.22
CA ARG A 304 2.87 -24.39 1.73
C ARG A 304 2.47 -25.72 1.11
N GLN A 305 1.18 -25.98 0.95
CA GLN A 305 0.67 -27.22 0.33
C GLN A 305 1.04 -27.33 -1.16
N ASN A 306 1.16 -26.21 -1.85
CA ASN A 306 1.52 -26.17 -3.27
C ASN A 306 3.04 -25.99 -3.53
N GLY A 307 3.87 -25.95 -2.50
CA GLY A 307 5.32 -25.95 -2.62
C GLY A 307 5.95 -24.62 -3.03
N TRP A 308 5.24 -23.48 -2.91
CA TRP A 308 5.78 -22.15 -3.22
C TRP A 308 6.20 -21.35 -1.98
N LEU A 309 5.86 -21.84 -0.77
CA LEU A 309 6.33 -21.27 0.49
C LEU A 309 6.97 -22.34 1.37
N SER A 310 8.16 -22.05 1.91
CA SER A 310 8.78 -22.80 2.99
C SER A 310 8.23 -22.38 4.36
N ALA A 311 8.58 -23.07 5.42
CA ALA A 311 8.23 -22.63 6.77
C ALA A 311 8.92 -21.29 7.12
N ASN A 312 10.16 -21.09 6.69
CA ASN A 312 10.91 -19.88 6.95
C ASN A 312 10.40 -18.68 6.16
N ASP A 313 9.93 -18.88 4.93
CA ASP A 313 9.28 -17.80 4.18
C ASP A 313 8.06 -17.25 4.94
N ILE A 314 7.23 -18.15 5.51
CA ILE A 314 6.06 -17.75 6.31
C ILE A 314 6.50 -17.07 7.61
N ARG A 315 7.55 -17.59 8.28
CA ARG A 315 8.06 -17.02 9.52
C ARG A 315 8.67 -15.64 9.30
N GLU A 316 9.38 -15.43 8.20
CA GLU A 316 9.87 -14.10 7.79
C GLU A 316 8.73 -13.11 7.54
N LEU A 317 7.67 -13.55 6.86
CA LEU A 317 6.48 -12.74 6.64
C LEU A 317 5.74 -12.36 7.94
N GLU A 318 5.82 -13.19 8.97
CA GLU A 318 5.23 -12.96 10.29
C GLU A 318 6.23 -12.39 11.30
N ASN A 319 7.46 -12.05 10.87
CA ASN A 319 8.53 -11.53 11.72
C ASN A 319 8.91 -12.46 12.89
N LEU A 320 8.90 -13.76 12.62
CA LEU A 320 9.30 -14.82 13.55
C LEU A 320 10.72 -15.29 13.26
N ASN A 321 11.43 -15.74 14.28
CA ASN A 321 12.77 -16.29 14.10
C ASN A 321 12.75 -17.52 13.15
N PRO A 322 13.73 -17.66 12.24
CA PRO A 322 13.80 -18.79 11.33
C PRO A 322 14.04 -20.10 12.07
N ILE A 323 13.56 -21.20 11.48
CA ILE A 323 13.90 -22.57 11.88
C ILE A 323 15.22 -22.92 11.21
N PRO A 324 16.18 -23.57 11.91
CA PRO A 324 17.43 -24.04 11.33
C PRO A 324 17.22 -24.92 10.08
N ASP A 325 18.19 -24.90 9.16
CA ASP A 325 18.10 -25.65 7.89
C ASP A 325 18.10 -27.17 8.11
N ASP A 326 18.83 -27.64 9.11
CA ASP A 326 18.89 -29.04 9.55
C ASP A 326 17.57 -29.53 10.17
N GLU A 327 16.74 -28.62 10.66
CA GLU A 327 15.37 -28.88 11.12
C GLU A 327 14.31 -28.72 10.01
N GLY A 328 14.73 -28.44 8.78
CA GLY A 328 13.86 -28.36 7.60
C GLY A 328 13.10 -27.06 7.44
N GLY A 329 13.59 -25.96 8.00
CA GLY A 329 12.95 -24.63 7.92
C GLY A 329 12.73 -24.15 6.49
N ASN A 330 13.68 -24.42 5.58
CA ASN A 330 13.67 -24.01 4.17
C ASN A 330 13.16 -25.11 3.21
N VAL A 331 12.59 -26.20 3.74
CA VAL A 331 12.05 -27.27 2.91
C VAL A 331 10.70 -26.87 2.32
N TYR A 332 10.61 -26.92 0.99
CA TYR A 332 9.36 -26.79 0.26
C TYR A 332 8.62 -28.12 0.22
N MET A 333 7.34 -28.11 0.58
CA MET A 333 6.51 -29.31 0.64
C MET A 333 5.43 -29.23 -0.45
N VAL A 334 5.13 -30.37 -1.07
CA VAL A 334 4.00 -30.52 -1.99
C VAL A 334 3.03 -31.55 -1.45
N ASN A 335 1.75 -31.39 -1.76
CA ASN A 335 0.75 -32.38 -1.44
C ASN A 335 1.03 -33.68 -2.23
N GLY A 336 1.28 -34.80 -1.55
CA GLY A 336 1.59 -36.09 -2.16
C GLY A 336 0.51 -36.67 -3.10
N ASN A 337 -0.68 -36.11 -3.05
CA ASN A 337 -1.78 -36.46 -3.96
C ASN A 337 -1.68 -35.75 -5.33
N MET A 338 -0.79 -34.77 -5.48
CA MET A 338 -0.56 -34.06 -6.74
C MET A 338 0.62 -34.70 -7.46
N VAL A 339 0.35 -35.27 -8.63
CA VAL A 339 1.38 -35.86 -9.51
C VAL A 339 1.60 -34.95 -10.73
N PRO A 340 2.83 -34.79 -11.22
CA PRO A 340 3.10 -34.06 -12.45
C PRO A 340 2.26 -34.65 -13.62
N ILE A 341 1.87 -33.78 -14.54
CA ILE A 341 1.15 -34.21 -15.76
C ILE A 341 1.95 -35.23 -16.58
N THR A 342 3.27 -35.26 -16.39
CA THR A 342 4.21 -36.22 -16.95
C THR A 342 4.37 -37.50 -16.13
N TYR A 343 3.68 -37.60 -14.98
CA TYR A 343 3.79 -38.78 -14.09
C TYR A 343 3.55 -40.11 -14.77
N PRO A 344 2.58 -40.28 -15.70
CA PRO A 344 2.41 -41.51 -16.41
C PRO A 344 3.66 -41.96 -17.18
N LEU A 345 4.36 -40.99 -17.83
CA LEU A 345 5.62 -41.25 -18.54
C LEU A 345 6.77 -41.63 -17.59
N ILE A 346 6.85 -40.92 -16.45
CA ILE A 346 7.84 -41.20 -15.41
C ILE A 346 7.58 -42.57 -14.78
N SER A 347 6.34 -42.90 -14.50
CA SER A 347 5.93 -44.19 -13.95
C SER A 347 6.23 -45.32 -14.90
N GLN A 348 5.95 -45.19 -16.22
CA GLN A 348 6.32 -46.16 -17.23
C GLN A 348 7.84 -46.36 -17.27
N ARG A 349 8.62 -45.28 -17.26
CA ARG A 349 10.09 -45.35 -17.29
C ARG A 349 10.67 -46.02 -16.04
N MET A 350 10.09 -45.73 -14.86
CA MET A 350 10.47 -46.40 -13.61
C MET A 350 10.17 -47.88 -13.63
N ASN A 351 9.02 -48.29 -14.16
CA ASN A 351 8.65 -49.70 -14.32
C ASN A 351 9.58 -50.45 -15.30
N GLU A 352 9.92 -49.80 -16.43
CA GLU A 352 10.90 -50.35 -17.39
C GLU A 352 12.28 -50.54 -16.75
N LEU A 353 12.77 -49.56 -15.97
CA LEU A 353 14.04 -49.68 -15.26
C LEU A 353 14.02 -50.76 -14.19
N THR A 354 12.91 -50.92 -13.49
CA THR A 354 12.74 -51.97 -12.48
C THR A 354 12.77 -53.34 -13.10
N LEU A 355 12.11 -53.52 -14.25
CA LEU A 355 12.16 -54.78 -15.01
C LEU A 355 13.58 -55.09 -15.52
N GLN A 356 14.29 -54.09 -16.03
CA GLN A 356 15.69 -54.25 -16.47
C GLN A 356 16.64 -54.61 -15.32
N LEU A 357 16.39 -54.10 -14.12
CA LEU A 357 17.16 -54.45 -12.91
C LEU A 357 16.88 -55.88 -12.50
N GLN A 358 15.61 -56.34 -12.51
CA GLN A 358 15.24 -57.70 -12.21
C GLN A 358 15.82 -58.71 -13.20
N GLU A 359 15.82 -58.41 -14.51
CA GLU A 359 16.47 -59.22 -15.54
C GLU A 359 17.97 -59.35 -15.30
N LYS A 360 18.66 -58.25 -14.97
CA LYS A 360 20.09 -58.29 -14.63
C LYS A 360 20.40 -59.08 -13.34
N GLU A 361 19.57 -58.96 -12.33
CA GLU A 361 19.71 -59.76 -11.10
C GLU A 361 19.53 -61.26 -11.39
N LEU A 362 18.59 -61.65 -12.29
CA LEU A 362 18.40 -63.03 -12.74
C LEU A 362 19.62 -63.55 -13.50
N ASP A 363 20.15 -62.76 -14.45
CA ASP A 363 21.35 -63.11 -15.19
C ASP A 363 22.57 -63.30 -14.28
N ILE A 364 22.72 -62.49 -13.26
CA ILE A 364 23.80 -62.60 -12.27
C ILE A 364 23.61 -63.90 -11.46
N MET A 365 22.40 -64.21 -11.01
CA MET A 365 22.13 -65.46 -10.27
C MET A 365 22.35 -66.71 -11.15
N GLU A 366 22.00 -66.70 -12.44
CA GLU A 366 22.31 -67.78 -13.36
C GLU A 366 23.81 -67.97 -13.56
N GLN A 367 24.55 -66.86 -13.73
CA GLN A 367 26.02 -66.89 -13.81
C GLN A 367 26.68 -67.45 -12.54
N GLU A 368 26.19 -67.02 -11.35
CA GLU A 368 26.66 -67.56 -10.07
C GLU A 368 26.37 -69.07 -9.93
N GLN A 369 25.19 -69.55 -10.37
CA GLN A 369 24.86 -70.94 -10.38
C GLN A 369 25.72 -71.76 -11.35
N GLU A 370 26.03 -71.22 -12.54
CA GLU A 370 26.96 -71.85 -13.47
C GLU A 370 28.38 -71.93 -12.91
N LEU A 371 28.82 -70.87 -12.28
CA LEU A 371 30.13 -70.84 -11.64
C LEU A 371 30.22 -71.81 -10.46
N LEU A 372 29.17 -71.97 -9.66
CA LEU A 372 29.09 -72.94 -8.59
C LEU A 372 29.08 -74.42 -9.16
N LYS A 373 28.39 -74.64 -10.26
CA LYS A 373 28.44 -75.98 -10.94
C LYS A 373 29.82 -76.25 -11.52
N SER A 374 30.55 -75.28 -11.99
CA SER A 374 31.90 -75.42 -12.52
C SER A 374 32.97 -75.69 -11.44
N LEU A 375 32.68 -75.31 -10.23
CA LEU A 375 33.54 -75.48 -9.05
C LEU A 375 33.22 -76.79 -8.28
N ASP A 376 32.18 -77.57 -8.68
CA ASP A 376 31.87 -78.87 -8.07
C ASP A 376 32.89 -79.88 -8.52
N PRO A 377 33.75 -80.39 -7.64
CA PRO A 377 34.79 -81.35 -7.94
C PRO A 377 34.16 -82.74 -8.03
N GLY A 378 33.39 -83.02 -9.04
CA GLY A 378 32.82 -84.35 -9.40
C GLY A 378 32.77 -85.44 -8.26
N PRO A 379 31.96 -86.47 -8.37
CA PRO A 379 31.80 -87.45 -7.30
C PRO A 379 33.14 -88.10 -6.98
N ARG A 380 33.53 -88.09 -5.69
CA ARG A 380 34.69 -88.81 -5.23
C ARG A 380 34.60 -90.25 -5.58
N PRO A 381 35.67 -90.94 -6.11
CA PRO A 381 35.65 -92.36 -6.37
C PRO A 381 35.33 -93.10 -5.05
N GLU A 382 34.44 -94.11 -5.18
CA GLU A 382 34.10 -94.97 -4.05
C GLU A 382 35.37 -95.65 -3.54
N PRO A 383 35.50 -95.85 -2.23
CA PRO A 383 36.64 -96.57 -1.64
C PRO A 383 36.55 -98.06 -2.03
N GLU A 384 37.62 -98.63 -2.65
CA GLU A 384 37.74 -100.04 -2.94
C GLU A 384 37.55 -100.85 -1.64
N GLU A 385 36.66 -101.89 -1.72
CA GLU A 385 36.47 -102.86 -0.63
C GLU A 385 37.77 -103.64 -0.36
N PRO A 386 38.15 -103.88 0.88
CA PRO A 386 39.33 -104.68 1.20
C PRO A 386 39.08 -106.16 0.95
N GLU A 387 39.98 -106.79 0.19
CA GLU A 387 40.00 -108.22 -0.05
C GLU A 387 40.01 -109.00 1.31
N LYS A 388 39.14 -110.02 1.34
CA LYS A 388 39.10 -110.97 2.48
C LYS A 388 40.32 -111.88 2.46
N PRO A 389 40.96 -112.16 3.62
CA PRO A 389 42.02 -113.14 3.64
C PRO A 389 41.50 -114.57 3.59
N GLU A 390 42.14 -115.41 2.72
CA GLU A 390 41.94 -116.86 2.66
C GLU A 390 42.43 -117.54 3.91
N GLU A 391 41.62 -118.39 4.55
CA GLU A 391 42.03 -119.27 5.66
C GLU A 391 42.61 -120.59 5.03
N PRO A 392 43.52 -121.24 5.77
CA PRO A 392 44.28 -122.41 5.37
C PRO A 392 43.53 -123.74 5.41
#